data_40182faf20539798b58e350d93bb7e81
#
_entry.id   40182faf20539798b58e350d93bb7e81
#
_cell.length_a   1.000
_cell.length_b   1.000
_cell.length_c   1.000
_cell.angle_alpha   90.00
_cell.angle_beta   90.00
_cell.angle_gamma   90.00
#
_symmetry.space_group_name_H-M   'P 1'
#
loop_
_entity.id
_entity.type
_entity.pdbx_description
1 polymer ?
#
loop_
_entity_poly.entity_id
_entity_poly.type
_entity_poly.pdbx_seq_one_letter_code
_entity_poly.pdbx_strand_id
1 'polypeptide(L)'
;MLTIEHRPMNEEERAALEVGTEPWREGCVDGGINYFIHLVGLPLLGMLLAAPVLALLDYLYRLPSLLGDVVMVLGTLAGLLVGMRALRGYRSTRQESRSLARQDLAGGQVRILHCTVSRAVEFPVDEDVGPGYFLEVGENQVLYLHSSYLLDFEGDEDDAPPLFPNRAIDVVQAVVSKATLSVVCLGEPLAEWQMREEWPEDAYLPTDGELLTISLDTLDADLKRLEAQK
;
A
#
# COMPACT_ATOMS: atom_id res chain seq x y z
N MET A 1 -25.74 0.12 3.67
CA MET A 1 -25.91 1.35 4.49
C MET A 1 -24.69 1.49 5.39
N LEU A 2 -24.07 2.68 5.43
CA LEU A 2 -22.88 2.95 6.23
C LEU A 2 -23.26 3.80 7.44
N THR A 3 -22.83 3.41 8.64
CA THR A 3 -22.95 4.21 9.86
C THR A 3 -21.59 4.29 10.54
N ILE A 4 -21.26 5.44 11.11
CA ILE A 4 -19.96 5.67 11.77
C ILE A 4 -20.21 5.93 13.24
N GLU A 5 -19.54 5.14 14.09
CA GLU A 5 -19.56 5.28 15.55
C GLU A 5 -18.13 5.58 16.04
N HIS A 6 -18.01 6.34 17.12
CA HIS A 6 -16.74 6.61 17.79
C HIS A 6 -16.78 6.03 19.21
N ARG A 7 -15.70 5.34 19.60
CA ARG A 7 -15.53 4.81 20.95
C ARG A 7 -14.09 4.92 21.43
N PRO A 8 -13.87 4.78 22.74
CA PRO A 8 -12.51 4.64 23.26
C PRO A 8 -11.80 3.43 22.65
N MET A 9 -10.50 3.58 22.42
CA MET A 9 -9.61 2.54 21.95
C MET A 9 -9.39 1.49 23.04
N ASN A 10 -9.45 0.22 22.69
CA ASN A 10 -9.11 -0.88 23.59
C ASN A 10 -7.59 -1.15 23.64
N GLU A 11 -7.15 -2.10 24.48
CA GLU A 11 -5.73 -2.40 24.66
C GLU A 11 -5.10 -3.05 23.42
N GLU A 12 -5.83 -3.93 22.70
CA GLU A 12 -5.35 -4.59 21.48
C GLU A 12 -5.16 -3.60 20.33
N GLU A 13 -6.13 -2.71 20.14
CA GLU A 13 -6.06 -1.64 19.14
C GLU A 13 -4.93 -0.66 19.44
N ARG A 14 -4.71 -0.36 20.72
CA ARG A 14 -3.59 0.46 21.16
C ARG A 14 -2.26 -0.22 20.84
N ALA A 15 -2.12 -1.51 21.16
CA ALA A 15 -0.93 -2.29 20.89
C ALA A 15 -0.64 -2.37 19.39
N ALA A 16 -1.68 -2.56 18.55
CA ALA A 16 -1.54 -2.57 17.09
C ALA A 16 -0.98 -1.24 16.56
N LEU A 17 -1.47 -0.10 17.05
CA LEU A 17 -0.95 1.22 16.68
C LEU A 17 0.46 1.48 17.22
N GLU A 18 0.79 1.01 18.43
CA GLU A 18 2.12 1.16 19.02
C GLU A 18 3.20 0.47 18.17
N VAL A 19 2.90 -0.73 17.64
CA VAL A 19 3.79 -1.45 16.70
C VAL A 19 4.12 -0.57 15.50
N GLY A 20 3.14 0.12 14.92
CA GLY A 20 3.34 1.05 13.79
C GLY A 20 4.18 2.28 14.14
N THR A 21 4.32 2.64 15.43
CA THR A 21 5.16 3.77 15.89
C THR A 21 6.59 3.39 16.24
N GLU A 22 6.87 2.10 16.48
CA GLU A 22 8.22 1.64 16.88
C GLU A 22 9.22 1.73 15.72
N PRO A 23 10.40 2.32 15.96
CA PRO A 23 11.39 2.51 14.89
C PRO A 23 12.09 1.22 14.45
N TRP A 24 11.97 0.12 15.19
CA TRP A 24 12.88 -1.02 15.07
C TRP A 24 12.24 -2.38 14.72
N ARG A 25 10.95 -2.60 14.91
CA ARG A 25 10.39 -3.96 14.82
C ARG A 25 10.10 -4.45 13.40
N GLU A 26 9.59 -3.60 12.52
CA GLU A 26 9.27 -4.02 11.13
C GLU A 26 10.39 -3.72 10.12
N GLY A 27 11.45 -3.05 10.52
CA GLY A 27 12.34 -2.37 9.59
C GLY A 27 13.79 -2.84 9.55
N CYS A 28 14.22 -3.82 10.34
CA CYS A 28 15.64 -4.22 10.27
C CYS A 28 16.00 -4.90 8.94
N VAL A 29 15.09 -5.69 8.37
CA VAL A 29 15.33 -6.38 7.09
C VAL A 29 14.92 -5.49 5.92
N ASP A 30 13.67 -5.04 5.87
CA ASP A 30 13.16 -4.23 4.75
C ASP A 30 13.78 -2.83 4.68
N GLY A 31 13.97 -2.18 5.82
CA GLY A 31 14.69 -0.92 5.89
C GLY A 31 16.14 -1.06 5.46
N GLY A 32 16.82 -2.13 5.90
CA GLY A 32 18.20 -2.45 5.54
C GLY A 32 18.36 -2.73 4.04
N ILE A 33 17.46 -3.53 3.46
CA ILE A 33 17.45 -3.86 2.03
C ILE A 33 17.18 -2.60 1.20
N ASN A 34 16.18 -1.79 1.55
CA ASN A 34 15.90 -0.55 0.85
C ASN A 34 17.06 0.45 0.95
N TYR A 35 17.72 0.57 2.10
CA TYR A 35 18.92 1.38 2.24
C TYR A 35 20.06 0.86 1.36
N PHE A 36 20.27 -0.44 1.33
CA PHE A 36 21.30 -1.07 0.51
C PHE A 36 21.02 -0.86 -0.98
N ILE A 37 19.78 -1.09 -1.44
CA ILE A 37 19.39 -0.89 -2.84
C ILE A 37 19.61 0.57 -3.26
N HIS A 38 19.19 1.54 -2.46
CA HIS A 38 19.26 2.94 -2.84
C HIS A 38 20.67 3.56 -2.69
N LEU A 39 21.44 3.15 -1.68
CA LEU A 39 22.79 3.67 -1.45
C LEU A 39 23.90 2.94 -2.22
N VAL A 40 23.70 1.67 -2.53
CA VAL A 40 24.68 0.83 -3.20
C VAL A 40 24.20 0.37 -4.57
N GLY A 41 22.98 -0.15 -4.66
CA GLY A 41 22.43 -0.73 -5.88
C GLY A 41 22.24 0.30 -6.99
N LEU A 42 21.66 1.46 -6.72
CA LEU A 42 21.46 2.50 -7.74
C LEU A 42 22.78 3.10 -8.26
N PRO A 43 23.79 3.42 -7.44
CA PRO A 43 25.10 3.81 -7.95
C PRO A 43 25.77 2.73 -8.78
N LEU A 44 25.71 1.45 -8.37
CA LEU A 44 26.25 0.33 -9.15
C LEU A 44 25.51 0.16 -10.48
N LEU A 45 24.18 0.30 -10.50
CA LEU A 45 23.40 0.26 -11.73
C LEU A 45 23.78 1.41 -12.66
N GLY A 46 24.00 2.61 -12.14
CA GLY A 46 24.50 3.76 -12.90
C GLY A 46 25.86 3.49 -13.54
N MET A 47 26.79 2.86 -12.82
CA MET A 47 28.07 2.40 -13.36
C MET A 47 27.89 1.35 -14.46
N LEU A 48 27.03 0.37 -14.22
CA LEU A 48 26.80 -0.75 -15.14
C LEU A 48 26.18 -0.28 -16.46
N LEU A 49 25.30 0.72 -16.42
CA LEU A 49 24.71 1.33 -17.62
C LEU A 49 25.69 2.26 -18.35
N ALA A 50 26.59 2.93 -17.64
CA ALA A 50 27.59 3.81 -18.25
C ALA A 50 28.69 3.02 -18.97
N ALA A 51 29.08 1.85 -18.47
CA ALA A 51 30.17 1.06 -19.01
C ALA A 51 30.02 0.67 -20.52
N PRO A 52 28.88 0.11 -20.99
CA PRO A 52 28.70 -0.23 -22.40
C PRO A 52 28.62 1.02 -23.29
N VAL A 53 28.08 2.13 -22.79
CA VAL A 53 28.06 3.40 -23.55
C VAL A 53 29.47 3.93 -23.72
N LEU A 54 30.29 3.88 -22.69
CA LEU A 54 31.71 4.27 -22.78
C LEU A 54 32.51 3.37 -23.69
N ALA A 55 32.31 2.05 -23.62
CA ALA A 55 32.99 1.10 -24.51
C ALA A 55 32.64 1.36 -25.97
N LEU A 56 31.38 1.66 -26.28
CA LEU A 56 30.92 2.01 -27.61
C LEU A 56 31.54 3.33 -28.10
N LEU A 57 31.56 4.35 -27.23
CA LEU A 57 32.14 5.66 -27.54
C LEU A 57 33.66 5.56 -27.74
N ASP A 58 34.37 4.77 -26.93
CA ASP A 58 35.79 4.53 -27.08
C ASP A 58 36.10 3.79 -28.40
N TYR A 59 35.28 2.80 -28.74
CA TYR A 59 35.38 2.10 -30.02
C TYR A 59 35.20 3.02 -31.24
N LEU A 60 34.23 3.95 -31.18
CA LEU A 60 33.88 4.85 -32.27
C LEU A 60 34.83 6.06 -32.39
N TYR A 61 35.27 6.62 -31.27
CA TYR A 61 35.94 7.92 -31.23
C TYR A 61 37.34 7.88 -30.61
N ARG A 62 37.85 6.71 -30.15
CA ARG A 62 39.13 6.56 -29.44
C ARG A 62 39.32 7.62 -28.35
N LEU A 63 38.39 7.68 -27.46
CA LEU A 63 38.34 8.67 -26.38
C LEU A 63 39.58 8.56 -25.47
N PRO A 64 40.13 9.68 -24.98
CA PRO A 64 41.17 9.65 -23.94
C PRO A 64 40.63 8.97 -22.68
N SER A 65 41.46 8.11 -22.05
CA SER A 65 41.08 7.37 -20.81
C SER A 65 40.49 8.27 -19.71
N LEU A 66 41.00 9.48 -19.62
CA LEU A 66 40.55 10.51 -18.64
C LEU A 66 39.06 10.88 -18.81
N LEU A 67 38.54 10.85 -20.04
CA LEU A 67 37.14 11.17 -20.33
C LEU A 67 36.22 10.02 -19.88
N GLY A 68 36.67 8.76 -20.01
CA GLY A 68 35.99 7.59 -19.48
C GLY A 68 35.83 7.63 -17.96
N ASP A 69 36.93 7.97 -17.27
CA ASP A 69 36.89 8.09 -15.79
C ASP A 69 35.93 9.18 -15.30
N VAL A 70 35.90 10.33 -15.98
CA VAL A 70 34.99 11.43 -15.66
C VAL A 70 33.54 11.02 -15.84
N VAL A 71 33.18 10.33 -16.91
CA VAL A 71 31.80 9.87 -17.15
C VAL A 71 31.36 8.83 -16.12
N MET A 72 32.26 7.91 -15.73
CA MET A 72 32.01 6.94 -14.69
C MET A 72 31.76 7.61 -13.32
N VAL A 73 32.55 8.58 -12.96
CA VAL A 73 32.38 9.35 -11.73
C VAL A 73 31.06 10.11 -11.74
N LEU A 74 30.73 10.77 -12.85
CA LEU A 74 29.45 11.50 -12.99
C LEU A 74 28.23 10.56 -12.93
N GLY A 75 28.31 9.39 -13.55
CA GLY A 75 27.26 8.38 -13.49
C GLY A 75 27.02 7.87 -12.06
N THR A 76 28.10 7.61 -11.34
CA THR A 76 28.04 7.21 -9.92
C THR A 76 27.43 8.29 -9.05
N LEU A 77 27.85 9.55 -9.22
CA LEU A 77 27.30 10.69 -8.47
C LEU A 77 25.82 10.91 -8.78
N ALA A 78 25.41 10.78 -10.03
CA ALA A 78 24.01 10.88 -10.42
C ALA A 78 23.16 9.78 -9.77
N GLY A 79 23.63 8.52 -9.81
CA GLY A 79 22.97 7.40 -9.13
C GLY A 79 22.85 7.62 -7.61
N LEU A 80 23.91 8.13 -6.98
CA LEU A 80 23.90 8.45 -5.55
C LEU A 80 22.89 9.57 -5.21
N LEU A 81 22.80 10.61 -6.04
CA LEU A 81 21.83 11.70 -5.84
C LEU A 81 20.38 11.21 -5.97
N VAL A 82 20.10 10.36 -6.97
CA VAL A 82 18.79 9.73 -7.15
C VAL A 82 18.45 8.86 -5.93
N GLY A 83 19.40 8.02 -5.50
CA GLY A 83 19.23 7.17 -4.32
C GLY A 83 18.95 7.99 -3.04
N MET A 84 19.71 9.06 -2.80
CA MET A 84 19.47 9.95 -1.65
C MET A 84 18.10 10.64 -1.71
N ARG A 85 17.65 11.03 -2.91
CA ARG A 85 16.33 11.64 -3.08
C ARG A 85 15.21 10.64 -2.79
N ALA A 86 15.32 9.42 -3.29
CA ALA A 86 14.38 8.34 -3.03
C ALA A 86 14.30 8.01 -1.53
N LEU A 87 15.46 7.90 -0.85
CA LEU A 87 15.51 7.69 0.60
C LEU A 87 14.88 8.82 1.41
N ARG A 88 15.03 10.08 0.97
CA ARG A 88 14.36 11.22 1.64
C ARG A 88 12.84 11.12 1.51
N GLY A 89 12.33 10.78 0.32
CA GLY A 89 10.90 10.54 0.11
C GLY A 89 10.37 9.45 1.03
N TYR A 90 11.02 8.30 1.03
CA TYR A 90 10.65 7.17 1.90
C TYR A 90 10.64 7.54 3.40
N ARG A 91 11.66 8.27 3.85
CA ARG A 91 11.72 8.75 5.25
C ARG A 91 10.61 9.72 5.60
N SER A 92 10.27 10.66 4.69
CA SER A 92 9.21 11.64 4.95
C SER A 92 7.85 10.97 5.07
N THR A 93 7.50 10.07 4.17
CA THR A 93 6.23 9.32 4.21
C THR A 93 6.10 8.49 5.49
N ARG A 94 7.19 7.79 5.87
CA ARG A 94 7.20 6.99 7.09
C ARG A 94 7.13 7.84 8.37
N GLN A 95 7.75 9.01 8.37
CA GLN A 95 7.68 9.95 9.49
C GLN A 95 6.28 10.54 9.63
N GLU A 96 5.61 10.82 8.53
CA GLU A 96 4.23 11.28 8.50
C GLU A 96 3.28 10.22 9.07
N SER A 97 3.34 8.98 8.58
CA SER A 97 2.53 7.86 9.10
C SER A 97 2.71 7.67 10.60
N ARG A 98 3.95 7.71 11.10
CA ARG A 98 4.23 7.64 12.54
C ARG A 98 3.67 8.83 13.33
N SER A 99 3.71 10.02 12.75
CA SER A 99 3.15 11.22 13.36
C SER A 99 1.63 11.08 13.53
N LEU A 100 0.95 10.57 12.50
CA LEU A 100 -0.49 10.32 12.53
C LEU A 100 -0.86 9.24 13.56
N ALA A 101 -0.13 8.11 13.59
CA ALA A 101 -0.35 7.06 14.58
C ALA A 101 -0.15 7.54 16.03
N ARG A 102 0.85 8.42 16.28
CA ARG A 102 1.02 9.04 17.60
C ARG A 102 -0.12 9.96 17.98
N GLN A 103 -0.70 10.68 17.02
CA GLN A 103 -1.89 11.50 17.27
C GLN A 103 -3.10 10.64 17.62
N ASP A 104 -3.28 9.49 16.95
CA ASP A 104 -4.33 8.53 17.27
C ASP A 104 -4.17 7.96 18.68
N LEU A 105 -2.93 7.54 19.04
CA LEU A 105 -2.63 7.05 20.39
C LEU A 105 -2.91 8.11 21.47
N ALA A 106 -2.57 9.37 21.21
CA ALA A 106 -2.84 10.48 22.11
C ALA A 106 -4.35 10.79 22.23
N GLY A 107 -5.09 10.66 21.12
CA GLY A 107 -6.55 10.83 21.08
C GLY A 107 -7.29 9.69 21.78
N GLY A 108 -6.74 8.48 21.78
CA GLY A 108 -7.30 7.31 22.45
C GLY A 108 -8.68 6.90 21.97
N GLN A 109 -9.04 7.24 20.74
CA GLN A 109 -10.33 6.93 20.13
C GLN A 109 -10.16 6.20 18.80
N VAL A 110 -11.12 5.33 18.50
CA VAL A 110 -11.30 4.69 17.20
C VAL A 110 -12.64 5.04 16.61
N ARG A 111 -12.77 4.92 15.29
CA ARG A 111 -14.04 4.94 14.58
C ARG A 111 -14.38 3.54 14.10
N ILE A 112 -15.64 3.17 14.22
CA ILE A 112 -16.18 1.93 13.69
C ILE A 112 -17.05 2.28 12.48
N LEU A 113 -16.77 1.67 11.36
CA LEU A 113 -17.60 1.73 10.17
C LEU A 113 -18.50 0.50 10.19
N HIS A 114 -19.76 0.67 10.53
CA HIS A 114 -20.77 -0.39 10.40
C HIS A 114 -21.26 -0.42 8.96
N CYS A 115 -20.86 -1.43 8.20
CA CYS A 115 -21.11 -1.53 6.79
C CYS A 115 -22.11 -2.65 6.47
N THR A 116 -23.18 -2.32 5.75
CA THR A 116 -24.00 -3.32 5.05
C THR A 116 -23.53 -3.36 3.59
N VAL A 117 -22.98 -4.49 3.19
CA VAL A 117 -22.41 -4.70 1.85
C VAL A 117 -23.47 -5.28 0.92
N SER A 118 -23.71 -4.63 -0.19
CA SER A 118 -24.65 -5.09 -1.23
C SER A 118 -23.98 -5.88 -2.32
N ARG A 119 -22.80 -5.45 -2.76
CA ARG A 119 -21.98 -6.07 -3.82
C ARG A 119 -20.50 -5.97 -3.47
N ALA A 120 -19.70 -6.87 -4.04
CA ALA A 120 -18.25 -6.82 -3.91
C ALA A 120 -17.57 -7.11 -5.27
N VAL A 121 -16.39 -6.51 -5.45
CA VAL A 121 -15.48 -6.79 -6.55
C VAL A 121 -14.12 -7.09 -5.93
N GLU A 122 -13.56 -8.25 -6.25
CA GLU A 122 -12.25 -8.71 -5.82
C GLU A 122 -11.23 -8.49 -6.93
N PHE A 123 -10.07 -7.98 -6.55
CA PHE A 123 -8.91 -7.89 -7.43
C PHE A 123 -7.75 -8.69 -6.81
N PRO A 124 -7.00 -9.42 -7.63
CA PRO A 124 -5.73 -9.98 -7.18
C PRO A 124 -4.79 -8.80 -6.90
N VAL A 125 -4.35 -8.68 -5.67
CA VAL A 125 -3.24 -7.81 -5.28
C VAL A 125 -2.07 -8.75 -5.05
N ASP A 126 -0.86 -8.30 -5.31
CA ASP A 126 0.42 -9.01 -5.23
C ASP A 126 0.40 -10.24 -4.30
N GLU A 127 0.98 -11.36 -4.72
CA GLU A 127 0.99 -12.66 -4.01
C GLU A 127 1.40 -12.56 -2.53
N ASP A 128 2.18 -11.53 -2.18
CA ASP A 128 2.67 -11.29 -0.81
C ASP A 128 1.69 -10.49 0.07
N VAL A 129 0.65 -9.86 -0.49
CA VAL A 129 -0.23 -8.90 0.23
C VAL A 129 -1.67 -9.41 0.38
N GLY A 130 -2.07 -10.39 -0.42
CA GLY A 130 -3.44 -10.90 -0.44
C GLY A 130 -4.40 -10.10 -1.33
N PRO A 131 -5.66 -10.55 -1.45
CA PRO A 131 -6.63 -9.94 -2.35
C PRO A 131 -7.11 -8.58 -1.86
N GLY A 132 -7.49 -7.71 -2.81
CA GLY A 132 -8.13 -6.43 -2.54
C GLY A 132 -9.63 -6.49 -2.88
N TYR A 133 -10.47 -5.97 -2.00
CA TYR A 133 -11.92 -5.97 -2.18
C TYR A 133 -12.48 -4.56 -2.23
N PHE A 134 -13.29 -4.29 -3.25
CA PHE A 134 -14.16 -3.12 -3.32
C PHE A 134 -15.57 -3.52 -2.88
N LEU A 135 -16.02 -2.99 -1.77
CA LEU A 135 -17.29 -3.31 -1.13
C LEU A 135 -18.26 -2.15 -1.29
N GLU A 136 -19.38 -2.36 -1.94
CA GLU A 136 -20.45 -1.36 -2.04
C GLU A 136 -21.20 -1.28 -0.70
N VAL A 137 -21.03 -0.18 0.02
CA VAL A 137 -21.56 0.04 1.37
C VAL A 137 -22.67 1.09 1.41
N GLY A 138 -22.96 1.73 0.28
CA GLY A 138 -24.00 2.74 0.13
C GLY A 138 -24.14 3.20 -1.30
N GLU A 139 -25.08 4.10 -1.57
CA GLU A 139 -25.26 4.68 -2.90
C GLU A 139 -23.99 5.50 -3.27
N ASN A 140 -23.28 5.05 -4.30
CA ASN A 140 -21.99 5.62 -4.71
C ASN A 140 -20.93 5.68 -3.59
N GLN A 141 -20.97 4.73 -2.67
CA GLN A 141 -19.98 4.59 -1.61
C GLN A 141 -19.37 3.20 -1.65
N VAL A 142 -18.09 3.14 -1.85
CA VAL A 142 -17.32 1.90 -1.94
C VAL A 142 -16.20 1.95 -0.92
N LEU A 143 -16.14 0.95 -0.06
CA LEU A 143 -15.05 0.73 0.88
C LEU A 143 -14.02 -0.20 0.23
N TYR A 144 -12.76 0.20 0.21
CA TYR A 144 -11.67 -0.65 -0.23
C TYR A 144 -10.99 -1.29 0.98
N LEU A 145 -10.87 -2.61 0.96
CA LEU A 145 -10.12 -3.37 1.97
C LEU A 145 -9.10 -4.26 1.26
N HIS A 146 -7.90 -4.26 1.76
CA HIS A 146 -6.85 -5.13 1.29
C HIS A 146 -5.91 -5.43 2.45
N SER A 147 -5.54 -6.64 2.68
CA SER A 147 -4.44 -7.02 3.56
C SER A 147 -4.39 -8.53 3.79
N SER A 148 -3.25 -9.01 4.26
CA SER A 148 -3.07 -10.39 4.70
C SER A 148 -4.05 -10.81 5.82
N TYR A 149 -4.60 -9.89 6.62
CA TYR A 149 -5.60 -10.22 7.63
C TYR A 149 -6.93 -10.72 7.04
N LEU A 150 -7.20 -10.42 5.78
CA LEU A 150 -8.39 -10.95 5.10
C LEU A 150 -8.26 -12.44 4.79
N LEU A 151 -7.04 -12.96 4.72
CA LEU A 151 -6.78 -14.41 4.56
C LEU A 151 -7.26 -15.21 5.76
N ASP A 152 -7.33 -14.62 6.96
CA ASP A 152 -7.87 -15.29 8.15
C ASP A 152 -9.37 -15.63 8.02
N PHE A 153 -10.06 -15.04 7.03
CA PHE A 153 -11.46 -15.31 6.70
C PHE A 153 -11.64 -16.28 5.52
N GLU A 154 -10.57 -16.66 4.85
CA GLU A 154 -10.57 -17.79 3.91
C GLU A 154 -10.73 -19.05 4.73
N GLY A 155 -11.87 -19.72 4.65
CA GLY A 155 -12.14 -20.92 5.45
C GLY A 155 -11.02 -21.94 5.38
N ASP A 156 -10.90 -22.78 6.41
CA ASP A 156 -9.97 -23.91 6.42
C ASP A 156 -10.18 -24.79 5.18
N GLU A 157 -9.08 -25.31 4.61
CA GLU A 157 -9.03 -26.05 3.33
C GLU A 157 -10.02 -27.23 3.23
N ASP A 158 -10.67 -27.64 4.32
CA ASP A 158 -11.40 -28.89 4.40
C ASP A 158 -12.93 -28.78 4.33
N ASP A 159 -13.62 -27.63 4.21
CA ASP A 159 -15.08 -27.59 3.92
C ASP A 159 -15.83 -26.32 4.41
N ALA A 160 -15.18 -25.35 5.08
CA ALA A 160 -15.87 -24.14 5.52
C ALA A 160 -15.91 -23.10 4.38
N PRO A 161 -17.08 -22.56 4.02
CA PRO A 161 -17.15 -21.48 3.03
C PRO A 161 -16.40 -20.25 3.56
N PRO A 162 -15.77 -19.46 2.65
CA PRO A 162 -15.09 -18.25 3.06
C PRO A 162 -16.04 -17.30 3.78
N LEU A 163 -15.60 -16.72 4.89
CA LEU A 163 -16.41 -15.78 5.66
C LEU A 163 -16.43 -14.38 5.03
N PHE A 164 -15.51 -14.11 4.10
CA PHE A 164 -15.36 -12.82 3.43
C PHE A 164 -15.40 -13.00 1.90
N PRO A 165 -16.03 -12.09 1.12
CA PRO A 165 -16.73 -10.88 1.57
C PRO A 165 -18.07 -11.17 2.26
N ASN A 166 -18.44 -10.36 3.24
CA ASN A 166 -19.59 -10.57 4.12
C ASN A 166 -20.65 -9.45 3.98
N ARG A 167 -21.91 -9.77 4.17
CA ARG A 167 -23.03 -8.82 4.03
C ARG A 167 -23.07 -7.74 5.10
N ALA A 168 -22.51 -8.02 6.26
CA ALA A 168 -22.40 -7.04 7.35
C ALA A 168 -21.03 -7.14 7.99
N ILE A 169 -20.29 -6.05 7.95
CA ILE A 169 -18.94 -5.98 8.51
C ILE A 169 -18.80 -4.72 9.36
N ASP A 170 -18.05 -4.85 10.44
CA ASP A 170 -17.54 -3.73 11.22
C ASP A 170 -16.05 -3.55 10.92
N VAL A 171 -15.67 -2.35 10.49
CA VAL A 171 -14.29 -1.99 10.26
C VAL A 171 -13.85 -0.98 11.29
N VAL A 172 -12.92 -1.37 12.16
CA VAL A 172 -12.36 -0.50 13.19
C VAL A 172 -11.15 0.22 12.63
N GLN A 173 -11.19 1.54 12.71
CA GLN A 173 -10.12 2.38 12.17
C GLN A 173 -9.66 3.42 13.18
N ALA A 174 -8.39 3.76 13.10
CA ALA A 174 -7.82 4.92 13.76
C ALA A 174 -8.47 6.22 13.22
N VAL A 175 -8.68 7.22 14.07
CA VAL A 175 -9.45 8.42 13.68
C VAL A 175 -8.68 9.32 12.73
N VAL A 176 -7.37 9.53 12.98
CA VAL A 176 -6.52 10.48 12.25
C VAL A 176 -5.85 9.80 11.06
N SER A 177 -5.11 8.72 11.30
CA SER A 177 -4.36 7.99 10.27
C SER A 177 -5.27 7.20 9.32
N LYS A 178 -6.50 6.90 9.72
CA LYS A 178 -7.45 6.03 9.01
C LYS A 178 -6.97 4.58 8.87
N ALA A 179 -5.89 4.21 9.55
CA ALA A 179 -5.38 2.84 9.53
C ALA A 179 -6.45 1.86 10.02
N THR A 180 -6.66 0.78 9.27
CA THR A 180 -7.55 -0.31 9.67
C THR A 180 -6.86 -1.10 10.78
N LEU A 181 -7.56 -1.30 11.90
CA LEU A 181 -7.07 -2.02 13.07
C LEU A 181 -7.66 -3.42 13.16
N SER A 182 -8.92 -3.57 12.77
CA SER A 182 -9.58 -4.87 12.69
C SER A 182 -10.81 -4.81 11.79
N VAL A 183 -11.19 -5.98 11.28
CA VAL A 183 -12.43 -6.21 10.54
C VAL A 183 -13.16 -7.35 11.23
N VAL A 184 -14.47 -7.20 11.42
CA VAL A 184 -15.31 -8.23 12.02
C VAL A 184 -16.48 -8.52 11.09
N CYS A 185 -16.63 -9.79 10.70
CA CYS A 185 -17.77 -10.26 9.92
C CYS A 185 -18.94 -10.56 10.86
N LEU A 186 -20.08 -9.89 10.64
CA LEU A 186 -21.29 -9.97 11.49
C LEU A 186 -22.47 -10.65 10.81
N GLY A 187 -22.46 -10.72 9.49
CA GLY A 187 -23.55 -11.24 8.67
C GLY A 187 -23.25 -12.61 8.07
N GLU A 188 -23.98 -12.91 7.00
CA GLU A 188 -23.72 -14.07 6.16
C GLU A 188 -22.72 -13.68 5.06
N PRO A 189 -21.87 -14.62 4.58
CA PRO A 189 -21.05 -14.40 3.39
C PRO A 189 -21.90 -13.96 2.20
N LEU A 190 -21.33 -13.13 1.33
CA LEU A 190 -21.96 -12.84 0.05
C LEU A 190 -22.01 -14.12 -0.80
N ALA A 191 -23.18 -14.42 -1.34
CA ALA A 191 -23.37 -15.62 -2.16
C ALA A 191 -22.59 -15.54 -3.48
N GLU A 192 -22.45 -14.32 -4.02
CA GLU A 192 -21.78 -14.06 -5.28
C GLU A 192 -21.08 -12.72 -5.22
N TRP A 193 -19.87 -12.66 -5.78
CA TRP A 193 -19.11 -11.43 -6.03
C TRP A 193 -18.36 -11.53 -7.35
N GLN A 194 -17.92 -10.38 -7.86
CA GLN A 194 -17.14 -10.35 -9.10
C GLN A 194 -15.67 -10.50 -8.77
N MET A 195 -15.01 -11.45 -9.41
CA MET A 195 -13.56 -11.58 -9.38
C MET A 195 -12.98 -10.99 -10.65
N ARG A 196 -11.97 -10.16 -10.56
CA ARG A 196 -11.19 -9.59 -11.66
C ARG A 196 -9.84 -10.28 -11.73
N GLU A 197 -9.30 -10.44 -12.93
CA GLU A 197 -7.99 -11.11 -13.11
C GLU A 197 -6.83 -10.13 -12.97
N GLU A 198 -7.05 -8.84 -13.31
CA GLU A 198 -5.99 -7.84 -13.35
C GLU A 198 -6.46 -6.50 -12.78
N TRP A 199 -5.52 -5.77 -12.19
CA TRP A 199 -5.71 -4.37 -11.81
C TRP A 199 -5.71 -3.50 -13.08
N PRO A 200 -6.61 -2.51 -13.21
CA PRO A 200 -6.63 -1.64 -14.37
C PRO A 200 -5.32 -0.84 -14.47
N GLU A 201 -4.70 -0.82 -15.66
CA GLU A 201 -3.52 0.00 -15.91
C GLU A 201 -3.79 1.48 -15.62
N ASP A 202 -2.83 2.17 -15.01
CA ASP A 202 -2.89 3.59 -14.65
C ASP A 202 -4.11 3.94 -13.76
N ALA A 203 -4.57 3.01 -12.93
CA ALA A 203 -5.65 3.24 -11.99
C ALA A 203 -5.14 3.56 -10.58
N TYR A 204 -5.89 4.41 -9.88
CA TYR A 204 -5.65 4.73 -8.48
C TYR A 204 -5.70 3.47 -7.61
N LEU A 205 -4.63 3.22 -6.85
CA LEU A 205 -4.63 2.20 -5.81
C LEU A 205 -5.02 2.85 -4.47
N PRO A 206 -6.21 2.53 -3.94
CA PRO A 206 -6.63 3.08 -2.65
C PRO A 206 -5.80 2.51 -1.49
N THR A 207 -5.80 3.22 -0.39
CA THR A 207 -5.26 2.70 0.87
C THR A 207 -6.26 1.77 1.56
N ASP A 208 -5.76 0.80 2.32
CA ASP A 208 -6.62 -0.10 3.09
C ASP A 208 -7.57 0.66 4.01
N GLY A 209 -8.86 0.29 3.97
CA GLY A 209 -9.92 0.97 4.70
C GLY A 209 -10.38 2.30 4.11
N GLU A 210 -9.97 2.66 2.90
CA GLU A 210 -10.39 3.90 2.25
C GLU A 210 -11.83 3.83 1.76
N LEU A 211 -12.62 4.85 2.12
CA LEU A 211 -13.98 5.03 1.65
C LEU A 211 -13.99 5.96 0.43
N LEU A 212 -14.35 5.42 -0.71
CA LEU A 212 -14.39 6.12 -2.00
C LEU A 212 -15.81 6.54 -2.35
N THR A 213 -15.94 7.72 -2.98
CA THR A 213 -17.22 8.19 -3.54
C THR A 213 -17.28 7.83 -5.03
N ILE A 214 -17.49 6.55 -5.31
CA ILE A 214 -17.53 5.96 -6.66
C ILE A 214 -18.62 4.90 -6.72
N SER A 215 -18.93 4.41 -7.94
CA SER A 215 -19.82 3.28 -8.16
C SER A 215 -19.06 2.04 -8.62
N LEU A 216 -19.46 0.86 -8.17
CA LEU A 216 -18.90 -0.40 -8.69
C LEU A 216 -19.21 -0.59 -10.19
N ASP A 217 -20.27 0.01 -10.72
CA ASP A 217 -20.62 -0.09 -12.14
C ASP A 217 -19.64 0.67 -13.05
N THR A 218 -18.97 1.70 -12.52
CA THR A 218 -17.99 2.54 -13.23
C THR A 218 -16.60 2.48 -12.60
N LEU A 219 -16.31 1.43 -11.83
CA LEU A 219 -15.12 1.30 -10.98
C LEU A 219 -13.83 1.63 -11.73
N ASP A 220 -13.57 1.00 -12.87
CA ASP A 220 -12.32 1.18 -13.63
C ASP A 220 -12.15 2.64 -14.12
N ALA A 221 -13.24 3.24 -14.60
CA ALA A 221 -13.21 4.62 -15.07
C ALA A 221 -13.03 5.63 -13.93
N ASP A 222 -13.66 5.34 -12.79
CA ASP A 222 -13.56 6.19 -11.61
C ASP A 222 -12.15 6.11 -10.98
N LEU A 223 -11.54 4.92 -10.90
CA LEU A 223 -10.17 4.74 -10.42
C LEU A 223 -9.16 5.46 -11.32
N LYS A 224 -9.29 5.38 -12.65
CA LYS A 224 -8.44 6.15 -13.57
C LYS A 224 -8.62 7.67 -13.42
N ARG A 225 -9.84 8.11 -13.19
CA ARG A 225 -10.13 9.53 -12.94
C ARG A 225 -9.49 10.03 -11.64
N LEU A 226 -9.52 9.22 -10.57
CA LEU A 226 -8.90 9.54 -9.29
C LEU A 226 -7.39 9.65 -9.43
N GLU A 227 -6.73 8.76 -10.18
CA GLU A 227 -5.29 8.83 -10.42
C GLU A 227 -4.90 10.10 -11.20
N ALA A 228 -5.69 10.51 -12.19
CA ALA A 228 -5.45 11.73 -12.97
C ALA A 228 -5.61 13.04 -12.15
N GLN A 229 -6.17 12.98 -10.94
CA GLN A 229 -6.38 14.15 -10.05
C GLN A 229 -5.27 14.30 -9.00
N LYS A 230 -4.33 13.34 -8.89
CA LYS A 230 -3.16 13.42 -8.02
C LYS A 230 -2.04 14.27 -8.61
#